data_b5e2a2eb97b4b05843a167e598b5e1d1
#
_entry.id   b5e2a2eb97b4b05843a167e598b5e1d1
#
_cell.length_a   1.000
_cell.length_b   1.000
_cell.length_c   1.000
_cell.angle_alpha   90.00
_cell.angle_beta   90.00
_cell.angle_gamma   90.00
#
_symmetry.space_group_name_H-M   'P 1'
#
loop_
_entity.id
_entity.type
_entity.pdbx_description
1 polymer ?
#
loop_
_entity_poly.entity_id
_entity_poly.type
_entity_poly.pdbx_seq_one_letter_code
_entity_poly.pdbx_strand_id
1 'polypeptide(L)'
;EIVWHYGLQSETPKIFFVGDSNADHYRHYMKNLNKTSIYFLAEPAVMAYGKNFASMTKGYFLPIEVRQNYYKVYKETLSHLKDGDKVVLSNRWDIQFGKYCNEFALEMNDENFENYIDFVLQDLDEQIKLYPNLTFYIVSDAVTINKVYANQTSIDVSKSFLKYFFNRDKYLISNDTSSQKNLIVNKKLQEFIKSYNNLRFIDRDVPLKLGIDKYRTTYNGMPLFQIDGFH
;
A
#
# COMPACT_ATOMS: atom_id res chain seq x y z
N GLU A 1 -11.09 -14.05 -13.39
CA GLU A 1 -11.79 -12.96 -12.66
C GLU A 1 -10.74 -12.08 -12.03
N ILE A 2 -10.70 -10.80 -12.40
CA ILE A 2 -9.66 -9.86 -11.95
C ILE A 2 -10.07 -9.23 -10.60
N VAL A 3 -11.38 -9.01 -10.39
CA VAL A 3 -11.92 -8.50 -9.11
C VAL A 3 -12.46 -9.65 -8.29
N TRP A 4 -11.96 -9.79 -7.07
CA TRP A 4 -12.45 -10.77 -6.12
C TRP A 4 -13.53 -10.14 -5.25
N HIS A 5 -14.60 -10.89 -4.98
CA HIS A 5 -15.66 -10.47 -4.08
C HIS A 5 -15.63 -11.30 -2.81
N TYR A 6 -15.59 -10.64 -1.65
CA TYR A 6 -15.63 -11.23 -0.33
C TYR A 6 -16.83 -10.72 0.46
N GLY A 7 -17.36 -11.56 1.34
CA GLY A 7 -18.45 -11.23 2.23
C GLY A 7 -19.84 -11.37 1.62
N LEU A 8 -20.84 -10.81 2.30
CA LEU A 8 -22.24 -10.89 1.89
C LEU A 8 -22.51 -9.95 0.70
N GLN A 9 -23.30 -10.41 -0.25
CA GLN A 9 -23.92 -9.55 -1.27
C GLN A 9 -25.08 -8.78 -0.62
N SER A 10 -24.76 -7.83 0.24
CA SER A 10 -25.76 -7.03 0.94
C SER A 10 -25.82 -5.62 0.35
N GLU A 11 -26.91 -4.93 0.59
CA GLU A 11 -27.08 -3.50 0.25
C GLU A 11 -26.30 -2.56 1.18
N THR A 12 -25.53 -3.11 2.12
CA THR A 12 -24.67 -2.35 3.03
C THR A 12 -23.54 -1.63 2.25
N PRO A 13 -22.99 -0.55 2.78
CA PRO A 13 -21.86 0.13 2.14
C PRO A 13 -20.73 -0.84 1.80
N LYS A 14 -20.30 -0.77 0.55
CA LYS A 14 -19.26 -1.65 0.02
C LYS A 14 -17.89 -1.05 0.24
N ILE A 15 -16.90 -1.91 0.34
CA ILE A 15 -15.50 -1.50 0.34
C ILE A 15 -14.85 -2.00 -0.95
N PHE A 16 -14.32 -1.09 -1.75
CA PHE A 16 -13.47 -1.43 -2.87
C PHE A 16 -12.00 -1.28 -2.45
N PHE A 17 -11.32 -2.39 -2.28
CA PHE A 17 -9.93 -2.43 -1.87
C PHE A 17 -9.05 -2.63 -3.09
N VAL A 18 -8.12 -1.69 -3.32
CA VAL A 18 -7.30 -1.63 -4.54
C VAL A 18 -5.84 -1.44 -4.19
N GLY A 19 -4.96 -2.10 -4.93
CA GLY A 19 -3.53 -1.85 -4.80
C GLY A 19 -2.63 -2.86 -5.48
N ASP A 20 -1.40 -2.91 -5.01
CA ASP A 20 -0.37 -3.86 -5.44
C ASP A 20 -0.20 -5.02 -4.43
N SER A 21 1.01 -5.58 -4.32
CA SER A 21 1.31 -6.63 -3.33
C SER A 21 1.03 -6.21 -1.89
N ASN A 22 1.10 -4.92 -1.56
CA ASN A 22 0.73 -4.42 -0.23
C ASN A 22 -0.77 -4.57 0.05
N ALA A 23 -1.62 -4.38 -0.96
CA ALA A 23 -3.04 -4.67 -0.84
C ALA A 23 -3.28 -6.18 -0.65
N ASP A 24 -2.52 -7.02 -1.36
CA ASP A 24 -2.67 -8.47 -1.31
C ASP A 24 -2.43 -9.07 0.08
N HIS A 25 -1.61 -8.43 0.91
CA HIS A 25 -1.41 -8.83 2.31
C HIS A 25 -2.71 -8.85 3.14
N TYR A 26 -3.68 -8.01 2.78
CA TYR A 26 -4.97 -7.95 3.48
C TYR A 26 -5.97 -9.01 2.99
N ARG A 27 -5.71 -9.68 1.87
CA ARG A 27 -6.63 -10.65 1.25
C ARG A 27 -7.04 -11.77 2.21
N HIS A 28 -6.10 -12.28 2.98
CA HIS A 28 -6.38 -13.35 3.95
C HIS A 28 -7.37 -12.91 5.03
N TYR A 29 -7.23 -11.68 5.51
CA TYR A 29 -8.12 -11.11 6.53
C TYR A 29 -9.51 -10.83 5.97
N MET A 30 -9.60 -10.38 4.72
CA MET A 30 -10.88 -10.06 4.07
C MET A 30 -11.77 -11.28 3.90
N LYS A 31 -11.20 -12.47 3.69
CA LYS A 31 -11.95 -13.72 3.62
C LYS A 31 -12.74 -14.01 4.89
N ASN A 32 -12.32 -13.48 6.02
CA ASN A 32 -12.94 -13.68 7.33
C ASN A 32 -13.94 -12.57 7.68
N LEU A 33 -14.06 -11.51 6.88
CA LEU A 33 -15.00 -10.42 7.08
C LEU A 33 -16.36 -10.75 6.45
N ASN A 34 -17.14 -11.58 7.14
CA ASN A 34 -18.41 -12.10 6.63
C ASN A 34 -19.60 -11.12 6.69
N LYS A 35 -19.43 -9.94 7.30
CA LYS A 35 -20.48 -8.91 7.46
C LYS A 35 -20.34 -7.71 6.54
N THR A 36 -19.32 -7.66 5.72
CA THR A 36 -19.01 -6.51 4.84
C THR A 36 -18.85 -7.00 3.41
N SER A 37 -19.43 -6.29 2.46
CA SER A 37 -19.22 -6.54 1.03
C SER A 37 -17.93 -5.88 0.59
N ILE A 38 -16.97 -6.66 0.11
CA ILE A 38 -15.65 -6.18 -0.31
C ILE A 38 -15.38 -6.60 -1.75
N TYR A 39 -15.12 -5.62 -2.62
CA TYR A 39 -14.50 -5.83 -3.91
C TYR A 39 -12.99 -5.66 -3.75
N PHE A 40 -12.23 -6.56 -4.31
CA PHE A 40 -10.78 -6.59 -4.14
C PHE A 40 -10.08 -6.68 -5.49
N LEU A 41 -9.23 -5.71 -5.79
CA LEU A 41 -8.41 -5.62 -6.99
C LEU A 41 -6.95 -5.37 -6.60
N ALA A 42 -6.12 -6.39 -6.67
CA ALA A 42 -4.70 -6.24 -6.40
C ALA A 42 -3.87 -7.11 -7.35
N GLU A 43 -2.78 -6.53 -7.83
CA GLU A 43 -1.79 -7.22 -8.66
C GLU A 43 -0.39 -6.69 -8.33
N PRO A 44 0.59 -7.57 -8.09
CA PRO A 44 1.96 -7.16 -7.79
C PRO A 44 2.50 -6.15 -8.80
N ALA A 45 3.04 -5.05 -8.30
CA ALA A 45 3.65 -3.97 -9.08
C ALA A 45 2.70 -3.26 -10.08
N VAL A 46 1.38 -3.30 -9.86
CA VAL A 46 0.39 -2.57 -10.65
C VAL A 46 -0.30 -1.51 -9.80
N MET A 47 -0.30 -0.28 -10.29
CA MET A 47 -1.13 0.80 -9.77
C MET A 47 -2.43 0.85 -10.59
N ALA A 48 -3.42 0.07 -10.19
CA ALA A 48 -4.65 -0.12 -10.97
C ALA A 48 -5.43 1.18 -11.20
N TYR A 49 -5.32 2.15 -10.30
CA TYR A 49 -5.99 3.46 -10.41
C TYR A 49 -5.22 4.50 -11.22
N GLY A 50 -3.98 4.21 -11.62
CA GLY A 50 -3.11 5.14 -12.31
C GLY A 50 -3.28 5.09 -13.83
N LYS A 51 -4.01 6.03 -14.42
CA LYS A 51 -4.14 6.17 -15.88
C LYS A 51 -2.78 6.38 -16.55
N ASN A 52 -1.99 7.28 -15.98
CA ASN A 52 -0.68 7.61 -16.50
C ASN A 52 0.26 6.40 -16.41
N PHE A 53 0.23 5.66 -15.28
CA PHE A 53 0.97 4.42 -15.12
C PHE A 53 0.55 3.31 -16.08
N ALA A 54 -0.74 3.17 -16.34
CA ALA A 54 -1.24 2.19 -17.30
C ALA A 54 -0.75 2.46 -18.72
N SER A 55 -0.41 3.71 -19.03
CA SER A 55 0.01 4.16 -20.37
C SER A 55 1.53 4.17 -20.58
N MET A 56 2.34 4.04 -19.53
CA MET A 56 3.81 4.03 -19.64
C MET A 56 4.29 2.80 -20.43
N THR A 57 5.35 2.96 -21.22
CA THR A 57 5.82 1.94 -22.14
C THR A 57 7.10 1.24 -21.72
N LYS A 58 7.94 1.91 -20.91
CA LYS A 58 9.27 1.43 -20.54
C LYS A 58 9.33 0.89 -19.11
N GLY A 59 10.20 -0.06 -18.92
CA GLY A 59 10.59 -0.53 -17.58
C GLY A 59 9.57 -1.38 -16.84
N TYR A 60 8.46 -1.77 -17.45
CA TYR A 60 7.43 -2.57 -16.78
C TYR A 60 7.61 -4.06 -16.97
N PHE A 61 7.41 -4.79 -15.89
CA PHE A 61 7.40 -6.26 -15.90
C PHE A 61 6.14 -6.80 -16.61
N LEU A 62 4.98 -6.14 -16.40
CA LEU A 62 3.72 -6.54 -17.02
C LEU A 62 3.50 -5.79 -18.35
N PRO A 63 2.97 -6.46 -19.38
CA PRO A 63 2.58 -5.83 -20.63
C PRO A 63 1.62 -4.65 -20.45
N ILE A 64 1.67 -3.69 -21.36
CA ILE A 64 0.83 -2.49 -21.32
C ILE A 64 -0.66 -2.85 -21.32
N GLU A 65 -1.05 -3.84 -22.12
CA GLU A 65 -2.42 -4.30 -22.25
C GLU A 65 -2.97 -4.84 -20.93
N VAL A 66 -2.14 -5.53 -20.16
CA VAL A 66 -2.51 -6.06 -18.85
C VAL A 66 -2.76 -4.90 -17.87
N ARG A 67 -1.86 -3.92 -17.83
CA ARG A 67 -2.00 -2.75 -16.95
C ARG A 67 -3.20 -1.88 -17.32
N GLN A 68 -3.43 -1.67 -18.61
CA GLN A 68 -4.61 -0.96 -19.13
C GLN A 68 -5.90 -1.70 -18.78
N ASN A 69 -5.89 -3.03 -18.79
CA ASN A 69 -7.04 -3.83 -18.38
C ASN A 69 -7.32 -3.68 -16.88
N TYR A 70 -6.30 -3.66 -16.01
CA TYR A 70 -6.48 -3.38 -14.57
C TYR A 70 -7.08 -1.99 -14.34
N TYR A 71 -6.59 -0.97 -15.05
CA TYR A 71 -7.13 0.38 -14.96
C TYR A 71 -8.60 0.45 -15.46
N LYS A 72 -8.93 -0.24 -16.54
CA LYS A 72 -10.30 -0.35 -17.05
C LYS A 72 -11.22 -0.98 -16.01
N VAL A 73 -10.83 -2.13 -15.44
CA VAL A 73 -11.59 -2.85 -14.42
C VAL A 73 -11.76 -2.00 -13.16
N TYR A 74 -10.73 -1.28 -12.76
CA TYR A 74 -10.81 -0.32 -11.66
C TYR A 74 -11.89 0.74 -11.90
N LYS A 75 -11.88 1.37 -13.08
CA LYS A 75 -12.88 2.38 -13.45
C LYS A 75 -14.30 1.83 -13.52
N GLU A 76 -14.46 0.66 -14.13
CA GLU A 76 -15.74 -0.02 -14.18
C GLU A 76 -16.28 -0.34 -12.79
N THR A 77 -15.43 -0.84 -11.89
CA THR A 77 -15.82 -1.11 -10.50
C THR A 77 -16.22 0.18 -9.76
N LEU A 78 -15.44 1.26 -9.91
CA LEU A 78 -15.79 2.56 -9.32
C LEU A 78 -17.16 3.05 -9.77
N SER A 79 -17.49 2.91 -11.05
CA SER A 79 -18.78 3.37 -11.62
C SER A 79 -19.99 2.62 -11.05
N HIS A 80 -19.81 1.45 -10.44
CA HIS A 80 -20.86 0.65 -9.81
C HIS A 80 -20.97 0.92 -8.29
N LEU A 81 -20.06 1.69 -7.72
CA LEU A 81 -20.15 2.08 -6.31
C LEU A 81 -21.23 3.14 -6.11
N LYS A 82 -21.84 3.14 -4.94
CA LYS A 82 -22.90 4.04 -4.55
C LYS A 82 -22.43 5.00 -3.47
N ASP A 83 -23.22 6.04 -3.24
CA ASP A 83 -22.99 6.99 -2.16
C ASP A 83 -22.81 6.27 -0.82
N GLY A 84 -21.75 6.64 -0.10
CA GLY A 84 -21.38 6.02 1.18
C GLY A 84 -20.47 4.80 1.05
N ASP A 85 -20.24 4.28 -0.15
CA ASP A 85 -19.22 3.23 -0.38
C ASP A 85 -17.81 3.80 -0.16
N LYS A 86 -16.85 2.91 0.07
CA LYS A 86 -15.48 3.26 0.43
C LYS A 86 -14.51 2.67 -0.57
N VAL A 87 -13.48 3.43 -0.91
CA VAL A 87 -12.36 2.99 -1.73
C VAL A 87 -11.10 3.01 -0.89
N VAL A 88 -10.39 1.91 -0.77
CA VAL A 88 -9.14 1.80 -0.01
C VAL A 88 -8.00 1.54 -0.99
N LEU A 89 -7.04 2.46 -1.01
CA LEU A 89 -5.87 2.43 -1.88
C LEU A 89 -4.64 2.05 -1.04
N SER A 90 -4.12 0.85 -1.28
CA SER A 90 -2.96 0.32 -0.55
C SER A 90 -1.88 -0.11 -1.52
N ASN A 91 -0.88 0.74 -1.70
CA ASN A 91 0.23 0.50 -2.60
C ASN A 91 1.56 0.63 -1.90
N ARG A 92 2.56 0.07 -2.53
CA ARG A 92 3.94 0.37 -2.27
C ARG A 92 4.39 1.48 -3.22
N TRP A 93 4.35 2.69 -2.70
CA TRP A 93 4.50 3.91 -3.49
C TRP A 93 5.88 4.07 -4.12
N ASP A 94 6.92 3.50 -3.50
CA ASP A 94 8.32 3.60 -3.95
C ASP A 94 8.67 2.63 -5.10
N ILE A 95 7.92 1.53 -5.25
CA ILE A 95 8.33 0.43 -6.16
C ILE A 95 8.31 0.81 -7.64
N GLN A 96 7.48 1.77 -8.01
CA GLN A 96 7.32 2.20 -9.40
C GLN A 96 8.30 3.32 -9.80
N PHE A 97 9.09 3.82 -8.86
CA PHE A 97 9.98 4.97 -9.10
C PHE A 97 11.01 4.71 -10.20
N GLY A 98 11.69 3.58 -10.15
CA GLY A 98 12.67 3.25 -11.19
C GLY A 98 12.05 3.15 -12.58
N LYS A 99 10.78 2.72 -12.67
CA LYS A 99 10.04 2.65 -13.94
C LYS A 99 9.68 4.04 -14.44
N TYR A 100 9.26 4.93 -13.54
CA TYR A 100 9.03 6.33 -13.85
C TYR A 100 10.30 6.99 -14.40
N CYS A 101 11.44 6.83 -13.72
CA CYS A 101 12.70 7.37 -14.19
C CYS A 101 13.10 6.81 -15.58
N ASN A 102 12.90 5.52 -15.81
CA ASN A 102 13.16 4.91 -17.11
C ASN A 102 12.26 5.46 -18.22
N GLU A 103 10.97 5.68 -17.92
CA GLU A 103 10.04 6.26 -18.92
C GLU A 103 10.46 7.63 -19.38
N PHE A 104 10.84 8.50 -18.44
CA PHE A 104 11.15 9.90 -18.70
C PHE A 104 12.66 10.18 -18.87
N ALA A 105 13.50 9.15 -18.88
CA ALA A 105 14.96 9.26 -18.98
C ALA A 105 15.58 10.16 -17.87
N LEU A 106 15.10 9.98 -16.63
CA LEU A 106 15.52 10.72 -15.46
C LEU A 106 16.52 9.93 -14.61
N GLU A 107 17.33 10.65 -13.84
CA GLU A 107 18.17 10.03 -12.82
C GLU A 107 17.35 9.67 -11.58
N MET A 108 17.75 8.60 -10.89
CA MET A 108 17.12 8.17 -9.63
C MET A 108 17.69 8.97 -8.45
N ASN A 109 17.14 10.17 -8.20
CA ASN A 109 17.48 11.04 -7.08
C ASN A 109 16.24 11.49 -6.30
N ASP A 110 16.42 12.22 -5.21
CA ASP A 110 15.31 12.60 -4.31
C ASP A 110 14.36 13.60 -4.96
N GLU A 111 14.85 14.53 -5.77
CA GLU A 111 14.03 15.49 -6.51
C GLU A 111 13.08 14.77 -7.49
N ASN A 112 13.62 13.84 -8.28
CA ASN A 112 12.83 13.06 -9.22
C ASN A 112 11.89 12.09 -8.49
N PHE A 113 12.24 11.67 -7.27
CA PHE A 113 11.33 10.90 -6.44
C PHE A 113 10.12 11.72 -5.99
N GLU A 114 10.31 12.97 -5.61
CA GLU A 114 9.21 13.86 -5.28
C GLU A 114 8.32 14.15 -6.49
N ASN A 115 8.91 14.40 -7.65
CA ASN A 115 8.18 14.58 -8.91
C ASN A 115 7.36 13.32 -9.29
N TYR A 116 7.91 12.14 -9.04
CA TYR A 116 7.22 10.88 -9.23
C TYR A 116 5.96 10.78 -8.35
N ILE A 117 6.07 11.14 -7.08
CA ILE A 117 4.89 11.10 -6.17
C ILE A 117 3.84 12.11 -6.63
N ASP A 118 4.23 13.30 -7.06
CA ASP A 118 3.30 14.29 -7.58
C ASP A 118 2.59 13.79 -8.87
N PHE A 119 3.30 13.09 -9.73
CA PHE A 119 2.73 12.42 -10.90
C PHE A 119 1.68 11.36 -10.52
N VAL A 120 1.93 10.57 -9.47
CA VAL A 120 0.94 9.62 -8.94
C VAL A 120 -0.28 10.34 -8.37
N LEU A 121 -0.05 11.41 -7.62
CA LEU A 121 -1.12 12.17 -6.97
C LEU A 121 -2.04 12.86 -7.97
N GLN A 122 -1.56 13.22 -9.17
CA GLN A 122 -2.40 13.75 -10.25
C GLN A 122 -3.47 12.76 -10.70
N ASP A 123 -3.11 11.48 -10.87
CA ASP A 123 -4.08 10.44 -11.22
C ASP A 123 -5.15 10.27 -10.13
N LEU A 124 -4.75 10.37 -8.86
CA LEU A 124 -5.67 10.30 -7.72
C LEU A 124 -6.59 11.52 -7.62
N ASP A 125 -6.07 12.71 -7.87
CA ASP A 125 -6.84 13.96 -7.86
C ASP A 125 -8.03 13.88 -8.80
N GLU A 126 -7.79 13.44 -10.04
CA GLU A 126 -8.85 13.26 -11.03
C GLU A 126 -9.95 12.30 -10.55
N GLN A 127 -9.56 11.18 -9.94
CA GLN A 127 -10.51 10.16 -9.49
C GLN A 127 -11.34 10.64 -8.29
N ILE A 128 -10.69 11.25 -7.30
CA ILE A 128 -11.36 11.73 -6.09
C ILE A 128 -12.38 12.83 -6.41
N LYS A 129 -12.05 13.74 -7.33
CA LYS A 129 -12.95 14.80 -7.79
C LYS A 129 -14.13 14.26 -8.59
N LEU A 130 -13.92 13.19 -9.36
CA LEU A 130 -14.97 12.58 -10.18
C LEU A 130 -16.03 11.85 -9.33
N TYR A 131 -15.66 11.39 -8.13
CA TYR A 131 -16.54 10.62 -7.24
C TYR A 131 -16.65 11.29 -5.84
N PRO A 132 -17.26 12.47 -5.72
CA PRO A 132 -17.29 13.24 -4.47
C PRO A 132 -18.09 12.56 -3.34
N ASN A 133 -18.98 11.63 -3.67
CA ASN A 133 -19.83 10.92 -2.72
C ASN A 133 -19.22 9.61 -2.20
N LEU A 134 -18.09 9.18 -2.76
CA LEU A 134 -17.32 8.08 -2.22
C LEU A 134 -16.32 8.58 -1.17
N THR A 135 -16.03 7.76 -0.19
CA THR A 135 -14.93 8.05 0.74
C THR A 135 -13.69 7.26 0.34
N PHE A 136 -12.63 7.97 0.02
CA PHE A 136 -11.34 7.37 -0.30
C PHE A 136 -10.45 7.28 0.93
N TYR A 137 -9.74 6.18 1.07
CA TYR A 137 -8.73 5.94 2.09
C TYR A 137 -7.40 5.64 1.41
N ILE A 138 -6.38 6.41 1.72
CA ILE A 138 -5.00 6.13 1.30
C ILE A 138 -4.28 5.49 2.48
N VAL A 139 -3.78 4.28 2.27
CA VAL A 139 -2.94 3.60 3.25
C VAL A 139 -1.51 4.09 3.09
N SER A 140 -0.86 4.44 4.19
CA SER A 140 0.55 4.89 4.20
C SER A 140 1.47 3.86 3.56
N ASP A 141 2.60 4.31 3.04
CA ASP A 141 3.68 3.40 2.72
C ASP A 141 4.21 2.73 3.99
N ALA A 142 4.56 1.46 3.89
CA ALA A 142 5.03 0.71 5.05
C ALA A 142 6.43 1.13 5.45
N VAL A 143 6.68 1.16 6.74
CA VAL A 143 8.06 1.14 7.22
C VAL A 143 8.75 -0.12 6.70
N THR A 144 9.95 0.05 6.15
CA THR A 144 10.80 -1.06 5.73
C THR A 144 11.93 -1.22 6.75
N ILE A 145 12.32 -2.45 7.02
CA ILE A 145 13.46 -2.76 7.88
C ILE A 145 14.62 -3.30 7.05
N ASN A 146 15.82 -3.12 7.55
CA ASN A 146 16.99 -3.68 6.92
C ASN A 146 16.88 -5.21 6.84
N LYS A 147 17.16 -5.79 5.68
CA LYS A 147 17.09 -7.24 5.42
C LYS A 147 17.88 -8.08 6.42
N VAL A 148 19.01 -7.57 6.90
CA VAL A 148 19.83 -8.25 7.91
C VAL A 148 19.06 -8.42 9.21
N TYR A 149 18.33 -7.39 9.65
CA TYR A 149 17.50 -7.45 10.86
C TYR A 149 16.28 -8.35 10.68
N ALA A 150 15.63 -8.31 9.50
CA ALA A 150 14.51 -9.20 9.20
C ALA A 150 14.95 -10.67 9.25
N ASN A 151 16.07 -11.01 8.61
CA ASN A 151 16.66 -12.34 8.65
C ASN A 151 17.02 -12.75 10.09
N GLN A 152 17.69 -11.90 10.85
CA GLN A 152 18.10 -12.20 12.22
C GLN A 152 16.88 -12.47 13.10
N THR A 153 15.85 -11.65 13.00
CA THR A 153 14.58 -11.85 13.74
C THR A 153 13.96 -13.21 13.42
N SER A 154 13.87 -13.57 12.14
CA SER A 154 13.31 -14.86 11.71
C SER A 154 14.13 -16.05 12.20
N ILE A 155 15.46 -15.94 12.17
CA ILE A 155 16.38 -16.98 12.67
C ILE A 155 16.22 -17.13 14.20
N ASP A 156 16.17 -16.04 14.93
CA ASP A 156 16.08 -16.05 16.38
C ASP A 156 14.74 -16.64 16.86
N VAL A 157 13.65 -16.32 16.16
CA VAL A 157 12.33 -16.92 16.42
C VAL A 157 12.35 -18.41 16.17
N SER A 158 12.95 -18.88 15.08
CA SER A 158 12.99 -20.30 14.73
C SER A 158 13.87 -21.13 15.68
N LYS A 159 14.93 -20.54 16.22
CA LYS A 159 15.89 -21.22 17.09
C LYS A 159 15.48 -21.29 18.56
N SER A 160 14.68 -20.33 19.02
CA SER A 160 14.34 -20.27 20.44
C SER A 160 13.06 -19.46 20.70
N PHE A 161 11.93 -20.05 20.36
CA PHE A 161 10.60 -19.47 20.60
C PHE A 161 10.41 -19.00 22.06
N LEU A 162 10.84 -19.80 23.02
CA LEU A 162 10.73 -19.47 24.44
C LEU A 162 11.60 -18.26 24.82
N LYS A 163 12.86 -18.24 24.40
CA LYS A 163 13.79 -17.13 24.66
C LYS A 163 13.26 -15.83 24.05
N TYR A 164 12.65 -15.92 22.88
CA TYR A 164 12.06 -14.82 22.17
C TYR A 164 10.80 -14.29 22.88
N PHE A 165 9.92 -15.18 23.31
CA PHE A 165 8.70 -14.84 24.03
C PHE A 165 8.96 -14.05 25.33
N PHE A 166 10.06 -14.38 26.03
CA PHE A 166 10.45 -13.72 27.29
C PHE A 166 11.31 -12.45 27.10
N ASN A 167 11.89 -12.21 25.92
CA ASN A 167 12.78 -11.07 25.64
C ASN A 167 12.20 -10.12 24.58
N ARG A 168 10.92 -9.76 24.70
CA ARG A 168 10.17 -8.94 23.71
C ARG A 168 10.85 -7.62 23.34
N ASP A 169 11.58 -7.00 24.25
CA ASP A 169 12.16 -5.65 24.07
C ASP A 169 13.47 -5.64 23.26
N LYS A 170 14.09 -6.78 23.02
CA LYS A 170 15.37 -6.85 22.29
C LYS A 170 15.25 -6.65 20.78
N TYR A 171 14.04 -6.66 20.25
CA TYR A 171 13.77 -6.62 18.80
C TYR A 171 13.16 -5.29 18.37
N LEU A 172 13.46 -4.21 19.08
CA LEU A 172 13.08 -2.86 18.71
C LEU A 172 14.11 -2.29 17.73
N ILE A 173 13.66 -1.96 16.54
CA ILE A 173 14.51 -1.35 15.51
C ILE A 173 14.24 0.15 15.49
N SER A 174 15.30 0.94 15.44
CA SER A 174 15.20 2.37 15.23
C SER A 174 14.85 2.67 13.76
N ASN A 175 14.21 3.79 13.53
CA ASN A 175 13.77 4.24 12.19
C ASN A 175 14.93 4.54 11.22
N ASP A 176 16.19 4.52 11.70
CA ASP A 176 17.39 4.68 10.86
C ASP A 176 17.48 3.67 9.73
N THR A 177 16.66 2.61 9.78
CA THR A 177 16.59 1.56 8.76
C THR A 177 15.43 1.73 7.79
N SER A 178 14.46 2.61 8.08
CA SER A 178 13.41 2.92 7.12
C SER A 178 13.97 3.79 6.02
N SER A 179 13.64 3.48 4.78
CA SER A 179 14.08 4.33 3.68
C SER A 179 13.50 5.74 3.85
N GLN A 180 14.31 6.78 3.68
CA GLN A 180 13.83 8.17 3.69
C GLN A 180 12.67 8.39 2.69
N LYS A 181 12.59 7.57 1.66
CA LYS A 181 11.51 7.58 0.66
C LYS A 181 10.13 7.37 1.26
N ASN A 182 9.98 6.44 2.21
CA ASN A 182 8.69 6.20 2.87
C ASN A 182 8.24 7.44 3.66
N LEU A 183 9.19 8.15 4.29
CA LEU A 183 8.89 9.41 5.00
C LEU A 183 8.43 10.50 4.03
N ILE A 184 9.11 10.66 2.88
CA ILE A 184 8.75 11.62 1.84
C ILE A 184 7.33 11.30 1.31
N VAL A 185 7.08 10.04 0.95
CA VAL A 185 5.76 9.59 0.46
C VAL A 185 4.68 9.91 1.47
N ASN A 186 4.85 9.44 2.70
CA ASN A 186 3.82 9.59 3.74
C ASN A 186 3.54 11.06 4.05
N LYS A 187 4.57 11.91 4.04
CA LYS A 187 4.42 13.35 4.19
C LYS A 187 3.60 13.95 3.05
N LYS A 188 3.95 13.68 1.79
CA LYS A 188 3.21 14.18 0.63
C LYS A 188 1.77 13.68 0.59
N LEU A 189 1.53 12.41 0.92
CA LEU A 189 0.18 11.86 1.04
C LEU A 189 -0.63 12.58 2.12
N GLN A 190 -0.04 12.86 3.29
CA GLN A 190 -0.70 13.60 4.36
C GLN A 190 -0.99 15.07 3.98
N GLU A 191 -0.15 15.69 3.19
CA GLU A 191 -0.40 17.03 2.65
C GLU A 191 -1.52 17.00 1.61
N PHE A 192 -1.49 16.06 0.71
CA PHE A 192 -2.48 15.88 -0.36
C PHE A 192 -3.90 15.69 0.18
N ILE A 193 -4.09 14.86 1.21
CA ILE A 193 -5.42 14.60 1.77
C ILE A 193 -6.10 15.85 2.35
N LYS A 194 -5.33 16.88 2.77
CA LYS A 194 -5.89 18.10 3.35
C LYS A 194 -6.75 18.89 2.36
N SER A 195 -6.55 18.65 1.07
CA SER A 195 -7.28 19.33 0.00
C SER A 195 -8.68 18.75 -0.28
N TYR A 196 -9.06 17.64 0.40
CA TYR A 196 -10.29 16.91 0.10
C TYR A 196 -11.11 16.58 1.35
N ASN A 197 -12.43 16.74 1.25
CA ASN A 197 -13.34 16.38 2.32
C ASN A 197 -13.67 14.88 2.37
N ASN A 198 -13.52 14.18 1.24
CA ASN A 198 -13.85 12.78 1.08
C ASN A 198 -12.62 11.86 1.02
N LEU A 199 -11.44 12.36 1.40
CA LEU A 199 -10.19 11.60 1.45
C LEU A 199 -9.71 11.47 2.89
N ARG A 200 -9.22 10.30 3.26
CA ARG A 200 -8.70 9.96 4.60
C ARG A 200 -7.36 9.25 4.48
N PHE A 201 -6.53 9.40 5.51
CA PHE A 201 -5.24 8.71 5.62
C PHE A 201 -5.30 7.61 6.67
N ILE A 202 -4.79 6.44 6.34
CA ILE A 202 -4.59 5.33 7.27
C ILE A 202 -3.10 5.13 7.44
N ASP A 203 -2.57 5.50 8.59
CA ASP A 203 -1.19 5.20 8.96
C ASP A 203 -1.11 3.74 9.44
N ARG A 204 -0.67 2.86 8.55
CA ARG A 204 -0.55 1.41 8.82
C ARG A 204 0.54 1.09 9.85
N ASP A 205 1.46 2.02 10.11
CA ASP A 205 2.56 1.81 11.03
C ASP A 205 2.17 2.11 12.49
N VAL A 206 1.02 2.73 12.74
CA VAL A 206 0.56 3.06 14.11
C VAL A 206 0.62 1.86 15.06
N PRO A 207 0.15 0.66 14.69
CA PRO A 207 0.26 -0.50 15.57
C PRO A 207 1.69 -0.97 15.82
N LEU A 208 2.61 -0.58 14.95
CA LEU A 208 4.02 -0.96 15.02
C LEU A 208 4.86 0.04 15.82
N LYS A 209 4.41 1.29 15.94
CA LYS A 209 5.13 2.36 16.62
C LYS A 209 5.20 2.11 18.13
N LEU A 210 6.40 2.22 18.69
CA LEU A 210 6.68 2.11 20.13
C LEU A 210 7.21 3.43 20.73
N GLY A 211 7.35 4.45 19.91
CA GLY A 211 7.87 5.77 20.25
C GLY A 211 8.39 6.49 19.02
N ILE A 212 9.10 7.60 19.22
CA ILE A 212 9.77 8.30 18.12
C ILE A 212 10.85 7.35 17.56
N ASP A 213 10.82 7.10 16.28
CA ASP A 213 11.80 6.30 15.53
C ASP A 213 12.01 4.86 16.03
N LYS A 214 11.03 4.30 16.74
CA LYS A 214 11.07 2.90 17.18
C LYS A 214 9.85 2.13 16.72
N TYR A 215 10.10 0.99 16.09
CA TYR A 215 9.06 0.12 15.56
C TYR A 215 9.17 -1.27 16.15
N ARG A 216 8.01 -1.85 16.38
CA ARG A 216 7.90 -3.25 16.80
C ARG A 216 8.21 -4.15 15.61
N THR A 217 9.11 -5.11 15.78
CA THR A 217 9.44 -6.11 14.76
C THR A 217 8.69 -7.42 14.95
N THR A 218 7.98 -7.54 16.07
CA THR A 218 7.21 -8.73 16.41
C THR A 218 5.92 -8.36 17.14
N TYR A 219 4.94 -9.23 17.03
CA TYR A 219 3.69 -9.15 17.78
C TYR A 219 3.32 -10.52 18.32
N ASN A 220 3.08 -10.62 19.62
CA ASN A 220 2.82 -11.90 20.30
C ASN A 220 3.83 -13.00 19.98
N GLY A 221 5.12 -12.62 19.84
CA GLY A 221 6.18 -13.57 19.49
C GLY A 221 6.29 -13.93 18.01
N MET A 222 5.43 -13.39 17.15
CA MET A 222 5.48 -13.62 15.71
C MET A 222 6.22 -12.49 14.99
N PRO A 223 7.10 -12.78 14.01
CA PRO A 223 7.72 -11.74 13.18
C PRO A 223 6.65 -10.96 12.42
N LEU A 224 6.81 -9.64 12.33
CA LEU A 224 5.93 -8.74 11.58
C LEU A 224 6.45 -8.46 10.17
N PHE A 225 7.71 -8.78 9.91
CA PHE A 225 8.37 -8.56 8.63
C PHE A 225 8.86 -9.87 8.06
N GLN A 226 8.76 -10.03 6.75
CA GLN A 226 9.35 -11.16 6.06
C GLN A 226 10.88 -11.00 5.91
N ILE A 227 11.54 -12.06 5.45
CA ILE A 227 12.99 -12.13 5.30
C ILE A 227 13.54 -11.04 4.36
N ASP A 228 12.75 -10.58 3.41
CA ASP A 228 13.14 -9.51 2.49
C ASP A 228 13.09 -8.11 3.12
N GLY A 229 12.50 -7.96 4.32
CA GLY A 229 12.36 -6.71 5.03
C GLY A 229 11.26 -5.77 4.48
N PHE A 230 10.53 -6.20 3.45
CA PHE A 230 9.57 -5.39 2.73
C PHE A 230 8.10 -5.81 2.94
N HIS A 231 7.89 -7.03 3.37
CA HIS A 231 6.54 -7.60 3.53
C HIS A 231 6.25 -8.01 4.96
#